data_3855f797cde44ca131574987e4a71d16
#
_entry.id   3855f797cde44ca131574987e4a71d16
#
_cell.length_a   1.000
_cell.length_b   1.000
_cell.length_c   1.000
_cell.angle_alpha   90.00
_cell.angle_beta   90.00
_cell.angle_gamma   90.00
#
_symmetry.space_group_name_H-M   'P 1'
#
loop_
_entity.id
_entity.type
_entity.pdbx_description
1 polymer ?
#
loop_
_entity_poly.entity_id
_entity_poly.type
_entity_poly.pdbx_seq_one_letter_code
_entity_poly.pdbx_strand_id
1 'polypeptide(L)'
;MRKLHLVKSLLISDFPSGSSINYYEGKFYLIGDDSRNVLVMNNDYEHLGAIHLFDHTELRIAKQEKVDLEGSAIVRVDNTDNLLIVGSGSRKNRKRIILIPLTQAGLEIGSMQHAIYKTKDFLKRIEAAGVAEINLEGVTLVNNSLVLGNRGNRSTQDNHLIVTDTNFWENQDNANLVIKRLVLPVNHTEVVLGVSELCYIRENDTLLISLTSEDTGNSYDDGEIGDSYIAWISNASDQLRKNEIIPDELVNLSTVEKVFKRQKVEGMCYQMAGADFVLHLVSDNDNGESRLFQVLLNF
;
A
#
# COMPACT_ATOMS: atom_id res chain seq x y z
N MET A 1 -17.72 6.72 17.86
CA MET A 1 -16.29 7.08 17.76
C MET A 1 -15.55 5.80 17.50
N ARG A 2 -15.01 5.67 16.32
CA ARG A 2 -14.19 4.52 15.91
C ARG A 2 -12.94 4.47 16.79
N LYS A 3 -12.54 3.29 17.21
CA LYS A 3 -11.40 3.14 18.13
C LYS A 3 -10.38 2.17 17.57
N LEU A 4 -9.12 2.59 17.65
CA LEU A 4 -7.97 1.76 17.39
C LEU A 4 -7.31 1.39 18.72
N HIS A 5 -6.99 0.13 18.91
CA HIS A 5 -6.27 -0.36 20.07
C HIS A 5 -5.05 -1.17 19.64
N LEU A 6 -3.86 -0.73 20.01
CA LEU A 6 -2.66 -1.51 19.78
C LEU A 6 -2.69 -2.80 20.61
N VAL A 7 -2.53 -3.93 19.92
CA VAL A 7 -2.46 -5.28 20.54
C VAL A 7 -1.01 -5.73 20.65
N LYS A 8 -0.23 -5.56 19.57
CA LYS A 8 1.16 -6.03 19.51
C LYS A 8 1.99 -5.10 18.64
N SER A 9 3.26 -4.96 18.95
CA SER A 9 4.27 -4.33 18.10
C SER A 9 5.49 -5.24 18.04
N LEU A 10 6.01 -5.49 16.85
CA LEU A 10 7.13 -6.39 16.58
C LEU A 10 8.12 -5.72 15.64
N LEU A 11 9.41 -5.77 15.98
CA LEU A 11 10.50 -5.38 15.09
C LEU A 11 10.86 -6.54 14.18
N ILE A 12 10.97 -6.30 12.89
CA ILE A 12 11.47 -7.25 11.89
C ILE A 12 12.85 -6.78 11.47
N SER A 13 13.89 -7.31 12.11
CA SER A 13 15.27 -6.84 11.96
C SER A 13 15.92 -7.31 10.65
N ASP A 14 15.41 -8.37 10.05
CA ASP A 14 15.96 -9.03 8.85
C ASP A 14 15.17 -8.73 7.57
N PHE A 15 14.20 -7.84 7.65
CA PHE A 15 13.42 -7.34 6.51
C PHE A 15 13.30 -5.81 6.58
N PRO A 16 14.26 -5.08 6.02
CA PRO A 16 14.21 -3.61 5.96
C PRO A 16 13.19 -3.14 4.93
N SER A 17 12.76 -1.88 5.05
CA SER A 17 11.98 -1.16 4.03
C SER A 17 10.60 -1.76 3.73
N GLY A 18 9.88 -2.21 4.76
CA GLY A 18 8.53 -2.75 4.62
C GLY A 18 7.53 -1.69 4.13
N SER A 19 7.13 -1.74 2.85
CA SER A 19 6.29 -0.77 2.17
C SER A 19 4.83 -1.22 2.02
N SER A 20 4.55 -2.52 1.96
CA SER A 20 3.19 -3.04 1.89
C SER A 20 3.04 -4.39 2.57
N ILE A 21 1.84 -4.70 3.03
CA ILE A 21 1.51 -6.00 3.65
C ILE A 21 0.13 -6.45 3.21
N ASN A 22 -0.02 -7.75 2.89
CA ASN A 22 -1.31 -8.37 2.63
C ASN A 22 -1.50 -9.65 3.43
N TYR A 23 -2.76 -9.97 3.69
CA TYR A 23 -3.17 -11.22 4.34
C TYR A 23 -4.00 -12.08 3.38
N TYR A 24 -3.61 -13.34 3.22
CA TYR A 24 -4.34 -14.30 2.40
C TYR A 24 -4.18 -15.71 2.96
N GLU A 25 -5.29 -16.38 3.25
CA GLU A 25 -5.37 -17.77 3.69
C GLU A 25 -4.37 -18.15 4.80
N GLY A 26 -4.36 -17.38 5.88
CA GLY A 26 -3.51 -17.66 7.05
C GLY A 26 -2.06 -17.25 6.90
N LYS A 27 -1.72 -16.48 5.87
CA LYS A 27 -0.36 -16.00 5.61
C LYS A 27 -0.34 -14.50 5.40
N PHE A 28 0.71 -13.87 5.91
CA PHE A 28 1.07 -12.49 5.60
C PHE A 28 2.15 -12.47 4.54
N TYR A 29 1.99 -11.58 3.57
CA TYR A 29 2.94 -11.28 2.51
C TYR A 29 3.43 -9.86 2.72
N LEU A 30 4.69 -9.72 3.15
CA LEU A 30 5.33 -8.43 3.40
C LEU A 30 6.23 -8.07 2.22
N ILE A 31 6.00 -6.89 1.66
CA ILE A 31 6.70 -6.32 0.52
C ILE A 31 7.60 -5.20 1.02
N GLY A 32 8.82 -5.12 0.51
CA GLY A 32 9.72 -3.98 0.74
C GLY A 32 10.01 -3.25 -0.56
N ASP A 33 10.11 -1.93 -0.49
CA ASP A 33 10.31 -1.05 -1.64
C ASP A 33 11.63 -1.32 -2.37
N ASP A 34 12.65 -1.74 -1.63
CA ASP A 34 13.98 -2.11 -2.13
C ASP A 34 14.34 -3.59 -1.89
N SER A 35 13.38 -4.40 -1.44
CA SER A 35 13.61 -5.83 -1.21
C SER A 35 13.65 -6.62 -2.52
N ARG A 36 14.53 -7.62 -2.57
CA ARG A 36 14.54 -8.60 -3.65
C ARG A 36 13.53 -9.73 -3.49
N ASN A 37 12.87 -9.81 -2.33
CA ASN A 37 11.95 -10.88 -1.97
C ASN A 37 10.65 -10.33 -1.38
N VAL A 38 9.57 -11.12 -1.46
CA VAL A 38 8.41 -11.00 -0.58
C VAL A 38 8.60 -11.94 0.59
N LEU A 39 8.55 -11.42 1.81
CA LEU A 39 8.59 -12.22 3.02
C LEU A 39 7.21 -12.82 3.31
N VAL A 40 7.16 -14.13 3.57
CA VAL A 40 5.91 -14.81 3.93
C VAL A 40 5.98 -15.25 5.39
N MET A 41 4.93 -14.91 6.15
CA MET A 41 4.82 -15.20 7.57
C MET A 41 3.48 -15.89 7.88
N ASN A 42 3.44 -16.61 9.00
CA ASN A 42 2.18 -17.16 9.55
C ASN A 42 1.41 -16.13 10.38
N ASN A 43 0.29 -16.54 10.99
CA ASN A 43 -0.54 -15.68 11.85
C ASN A 43 0.17 -15.16 13.10
N ASP A 44 1.24 -15.81 13.54
CA ASP A 44 2.05 -15.41 14.71
C ASP A 44 3.22 -14.50 14.31
N TYR A 45 3.33 -14.18 13.01
CA TYR A 45 4.43 -13.45 12.34
C TYR A 45 5.76 -14.22 12.34
N GLU A 46 5.72 -15.54 12.42
CA GLU A 46 6.90 -16.36 12.23
C GLU A 46 7.18 -16.55 10.74
N HIS A 47 8.44 -16.51 10.35
CA HIS A 47 8.87 -16.66 8.96
C HIS A 47 8.56 -18.06 8.44
N LEU A 48 7.83 -18.14 7.34
CA LEU A 48 7.56 -19.37 6.60
C LEU A 48 8.50 -19.53 5.40
N GLY A 49 9.02 -18.43 4.86
CA GLY A 49 9.91 -18.41 3.71
C GLY A 49 9.86 -17.06 2.98
N ALA A 50 10.47 -17.03 1.79
CA ALA A 50 10.47 -15.84 0.94
C ALA A 50 10.24 -16.21 -0.52
N ILE A 51 9.45 -15.40 -1.24
CA ILE A 51 9.26 -15.51 -2.68
C ILE A 51 10.28 -14.59 -3.35
N HIS A 52 11.15 -15.20 -4.16
CA HIS A 52 12.22 -14.49 -4.83
C HIS A 52 11.69 -13.71 -6.04
N LEU A 53 11.91 -12.38 -6.08
CA LEU A 53 11.45 -11.50 -7.15
C LEU A 53 12.57 -11.11 -8.12
N PHE A 54 13.75 -10.80 -7.59
CA PHE A 54 14.85 -10.25 -8.37
C PHE A 54 16.16 -10.98 -8.08
N ASP A 55 16.92 -11.26 -9.12
CA ASP A 55 18.28 -11.81 -9.00
C ASP A 55 19.24 -10.68 -8.59
N HIS A 56 19.39 -10.50 -7.29
CA HIS A 56 20.25 -9.50 -6.68
C HIS A 56 20.97 -10.10 -5.47
N THR A 57 22.26 -9.78 -5.29
CA THR A 57 23.08 -10.36 -4.22
C THR A 57 22.77 -9.77 -2.85
N GLU A 58 22.55 -8.47 -2.80
CA GLU A 58 22.28 -7.75 -1.56
C GLU A 58 20.80 -7.90 -1.12
N LEU A 59 20.55 -7.80 0.19
CA LEU A 59 19.18 -7.81 0.73
C LEU A 59 18.40 -6.59 0.28
N ARG A 60 19.06 -5.43 0.20
CA ARG A 60 18.50 -4.17 -0.28
C ARG A 60 19.06 -3.82 -1.64
N ILE A 61 18.17 -3.56 -2.58
CA ILE A 61 18.51 -3.08 -3.92
C ILE A 61 18.76 -1.57 -3.83
N ALA A 62 19.89 -1.11 -4.39
CA ALA A 62 20.26 0.30 -4.33
C ALA A 62 19.16 1.21 -4.90
N LYS A 63 18.94 2.40 -4.30
CA LYS A 63 17.87 3.37 -4.62
C LYS A 63 17.73 3.68 -6.11
N GLN A 64 18.85 3.64 -6.86
CA GLN A 64 18.88 3.92 -8.31
C GLN A 64 18.36 2.73 -9.14
N GLU A 65 18.47 1.51 -8.62
CA GLU A 65 18.15 0.24 -9.29
C GLU A 65 16.84 -0.38 -8.83
N LYS A 66 16.39 -0.06 -7.60
CA LYS A 66 15.17 -0.62 -7.01
C LYS A 66 13.95 -0.39 -7.87
N VAL A 67 13.03 -1.32 -7.83
CA VAL A 67 11.73 -1.22 -8.51
C VAL A 67 10.78 -0.33 -7.75
N ASP A 68 11.05 -0.07 -6.47
CA ASP A 68 10.25 0.80 -5.63
C ASP A 68 8.82 0.24 -5.51
N LEU A 69 8.72 -0.93 -4.91
CA LEU A 69 7.45 -1.64 -4.73
C LEU A 69 6.71 -1.05 -3.53
N GLU A 70 5.56 -0.43 -3.76
CA GLU A 70 4.92 0.42 -2.75
C GLU A 70 3.54 -0.08 -2.29
N GLY A 71 2.79 -0.72 -3.15
CA GLY A 71 1.45 -1.17 -2.78
C GLY A 71 1.20 -2.60 -3.22
N SER A 72 0.31 -3.31 -2.52
CA SER A 72 -0.09 -4.65 -2.92
C SER A 72 -1.57 -4.95 -2.64
N ALA A 73 -2.17 -5.83 -3.45
CA ALA A 73 -3.56 -6.25 -3.31
C ALA A 73 -3.74 -7.70 -3.73
N ILE A 74 -4.73 -8.39 -3.15
CA ILE A 74 -5.16 -9.69 -3.65
C ILE A 74 -6.16 -9.47 -4.78
N VAL A 75 -5.84 -9.98 -5.97
CA VAL A 75 -6.67 -9.84 -7.18
C VAL A 75 -6.92 -11.19 -7.82
N ARG A 76 -8.07 -11.34 -8.47
CA ARG A 76 -8.42 -12.56 -9.20
C ARG A 76 -8.22 -12.37 -10.69
N VAL A 77 -7.29 -13.15 -11.26
CA VAL A 77 -6.97 -13.16 -12.69
C VAL A 77 -7.13 -14.60 -13.18
N ASP A 78 -7.88 -14.82 -14.25
CA ASP A 78 -8.13 -16.14 -14.85
C ASP A 78 -8.53 -17.23 -13.82
N ASN A 79 -9.44 -16.89 -12.91
CA ASN A 79 -9.88 -17.73 -11.78
C ASN A 79 -8.80 -18.11 -10.77
N THR A 80 -7.65 -17.47 -10.81
CA THR A 80 -6.56 -17.65 -9.85
C THR A 80 -6.42 -16.41 -8.98
N ASP A 81 -6.33 -16.58 -7.67
CA ASP A 81 -6.01 -15.49 -6.76
C ASP A 81 -4.52 -15.20 -6.83
N ASN A 82 -4.18 -13.93 -7.00
CA ASN A 82 -2.83 -13.45 -7.17
C ASN A 82 -2.52 -12.33 -6.17
N LEU A 83 -1.29 -12.28 -5.69
CA LEU A 83 -0.75 -11.08 -5.08
C LEU A 83 -0.27 -10.16 -6.21
N LEU A 84 -0.99 -9.05 -6.40
CA LEU A 84 -0.56 -7.94 -7.24
C LEU A 84 0.33 -7.02 -6.40
N ILE A 85 1.49 -6.65 -6.93
CA ILE A 85 2.40 -5.68 -6.33
C ILE A 85 2.64 -4.57 -7.34
N VAL A 86 2.59 -3.32 -6.90
CA VAL A 86 2.69 -2.13 -7.76
C VAL A 86 3.96 -1.35 -7.42
N GLY A 87 4.75 -1.00 -8.43
CA GLY A 87 5.84 -0.06 -8.26
C GLY A 87 5.35 1.38 -8.29
N SER A 88 6.07 2.32 -7.66
CA SER A 88 5.67 3.72 -7.52
C SER A 88 5.39 4.44 -8.86
N GLY A 89 5.94 3.95 -9.97
CA GLY A 89 5.77 4.57 -11.29
C GLY A 89 6.59 5.85 -11.49
N SER A 90 7.24 6.37 -10.45
CA SER A 90 7.93 7.66 -10.46
C SER A 90 9.13 7.71 -11.42
N ARG A 91 9.79 6.58 -11.69
CA ARG A 91 10.93 6.46 -12.59
C ARG A 91 10.77 5.31 -13.59
N LYS A 92 11.62 5.26 -14.62
CA LYS A 92 11.54 4.27 -15.71
C LYS A 92 11.58 2.82 -15.20
N ASN A 93 12.45 2.49 -14.26
CA ASN A 93 12.59 1.17 -13.66
C ASN A 93 11.46 0.82 -12.67
N ARG A 94 10.68 1.81 -12.23
CA ARG A 94 9.59 1.69 -11.26
C ARG A 94 8.20 1.56 -11.93
N LYS A 95 8.12 1.68 -13.27
CA LYS A 95 6.88 1.61 -14.07
C LYS A 95 6.54 0.15 -14.40
N ARG A 96 6.23 -0.64 -13.36
CA ARG A 96 5.88 -2.06 -13.48
C ARG A 96 5.01 -2.55 -12.34
N ILE A 97 4.36 -3.68 -12.59
CA ILE A 97 3.67 -4.48 -11.59
C ILE A 97 4.21 -5.91 -11.60
N ILE A 98 4.01 -6.61 -10.49
CA ILE A 98 4.34 -8.03 -10.34
C ILE A 98 3.06 -8.77 -9.97
N LEU A 99 2.81 -9.91 -10.59
CA LEU A 99 1.75 -10.84 -10.22
C LEU A 99 2.34 -12.16 -9.74
N ILE A 100 1.94 -12.60 -8.55
CA ILE A 100 2.34 -13.87 -7.95
C ILE A 100 1.07 -14.70 -7.75
N PRO A 101 0.87 -15.81 -8.48
CA PRO A 101 -0.26 -16.72 -8.25
C PRO A 101 -0.17 -17.35 -6.85
N LEU A 102 -1.21 -17.20 -6.03
CA LEU A 102 -1.24 -17.71 -4.65
C LEU A 102 -1.76 -19.14 -4.52
N THR A 103 -2.42 -19.65 -5.55
CA THR A 103 -3.05 -20.98 -5.58
C THR A 103 -2.10 -22.11 -6.00
N GLN A 104 -0.80 -21.89 -5.92
CA GLN A 104 0.21 -22.92 -6.21
C GLN A 104 0.27 -23.93 -5.05
N ALA A 105 -0.83 -24.68 -4.86
CA ALA A 105 -0.95 -25.67 -3.80
C ALA A 105 0.15 -26.73 -3.92
N GLY A 106 0.90 -26.95 -2.83
CA GLY A 106 1.97 -27.95 -2.75
C GLY A 106 3.34 -27.49 -3.23
N LEU A 107 3.50 -26.26 -3.73
CA LEU A 107 4.82 -25.69 -3.99
C LEU A 107 5.42 -25.09 -2.71
N GLU A 108 6.73 -25.28 -2.56
CA GLU A 108 7.49 -24.53 -1.56
C GLU A 108 7.44 -23.02 -1.89
N ILE A 109 7.33 -22.18 -0.87
CA ILE A 109 7.22 -20.71 -1.02
C ILE A 109 8.33 -20.16 -1.92
N GLY A 110 9.56 -20.61 -1.76
CA GLY A 110 10.71 -20.19 -2.56
C GLY A 110 10.66 -20.57 -4.04
N SER A 111 9.77 -21.49 -4.43
CA SER A 111 9.58 -21.96 -5.81
C SER A 111 8.43 -21.27 -6.54
N MET A 112 7.71 -20.35 -5.89
CA MET A 112 6.59 -19.64 -6.51
C MET A 112 7.06 -18.76 -7.66
N GLN A 113 6.41 -18.92 -8.81
CA GLN A 113 6.69 -18.14 -10.01
C GLN A 113 5.90 -16.83 -10.00
N HIS A 114 6.41 -15.83 -10.69
CA HIS A 114 5.74 -14.54 -10.84
C HIS A 114 5.88 -14.00 -12.27
N ALA A 115 4.99 -13.09 -12.64
CA ALA A 115 5.04 -12.38 -13.91
C ALA A 115 5.24 -10.87 -13.66
N ILE A 116 6.03 -10.23 -14.53
CA ILE A 116 6.31 -8.79 -14.46
C ILE A 116 5.74 -8.11 -15.70
N TYR A 117 4.90 -7.09 -15.51
CA TYR A 117 4.31 -6.28 -16.56
C TYR A 117 4.78 -4.84 -16.47
N LYS A 118 5.05 -4.22 -17.62
CA LYS A 118 5.33 -2.77 -17.70
C LYS A 118 4.02 -2.00 -17.69
N THR A 119 3.97 -0.85 -17.03
CA THR A 119 2.77 -0.01 -16.88
C THR A 119 2.93 1.37 -17.50
N LYS A 120 3.96 1.56 -18.33
CA LYS A 120 4.36 2.87 -18.86
C LYS A 120 3.23 3.63 -19.57
N ASP A 121 2.43 2.93 -20.38
CA ASP A 121 1.44 3.61 -21.22
C ASP A 121 0.18 3.95 -20.41
N PHE A 122 -0.18 3.14 -19.42
CA PHE A 122 -1.21 3.47 -18.45
C PHE A 122 -0.82 4.70 -17.59
N LEU A 123 0.41 4.76 -17.10
CA LEU A 123 0.89 5.89 -16.30
C LEU A 123 0.91 7.20 -17.11
N LYS A 124 1.26 7.18 -18.39
CA LYS A 124 1.14 8.37 -19.26
C LYS A 124 -0.30 8.88 -19.37
N ARG A 125 -1.29 7.98 -19.38
CA ARG A 125 -2.70 8.39 -19.40
C ARG A 125 -3.09 9.07 -18.07
N ILE A 126 -2.57 8.61 -16.94
CA ILE A 126 -2.77 9.26 -15.64
C ILE A 126 -2.17 10.67 -15.66
N GLU A 127 -0.93 10.82 -16.14
CA GLU A 127 -0.26 12.13 -16.31
C GLU A 127 -1.10 13.05 -17.24
N ALA A 128 -1.57 12.52 -18.38
CA ALA A 128 -2.39 13.28 -19.33
C ALA A 128 -3.79 13.66 -18.76
N ALA A 129 -4.29 12.91 -17.78
CA ALA A 129 -5.54 13.20 -17.09
C ALA A 129 -5.37 14.22 -15.93
N GLY A 130 -4.17 14.77 -15.73
CA GLY A 130 -3.92 15.90 -14.83
C GLY A 130 -3.19 15.59 -13.54
N VAL A 131 -2.72 14.36 -13.31
CA VAL A 131 -1.86 14.03 -12.16
C VAL A 131 -0.44 14.51 -12.49
N ALA A 132 0.01 15.56 -11.81
CA ALA A 132 1.25 16.26 -12.15
C ALA A 132 2.51 15.44 -11.88
N GLU A 133 2.49 14.60 -10.85
CA GLU A 133 3.60 13.72 -10.48
C GLU A 133 3.06 12.35 -10.08
N ILE A 134 3.58 11.30 -10.72
CA ILE A 134 3.22 9.92 -10.40
C ILE A 134 4.08 9.42 -9.23
N ASN A 135 3.42 9.05 -8.16
CA ASN A 135 3.98 8.32 -7.04
C ASN A 135 2.90 7.42 -6.43
N LEU A 136 2.76 6.21 -6.99
CA LEU A 136 1.78 5.24 -6.50
C LEU A 136 2.32 4.59 -5.21
N GLU A 137 1.56 4.70 -4.12
CA GLU A 137 1.99 4.22 -2.81
C GLU A 137 1.09 3.10 -2.27
N GLY A 138 -0.15 3.03 -2.70
CA GLY A 138 -1.07 2.01 -2.23
C GLY A 138 -1.97 1.46 -3.32
N VAL A 139 -2.47 0.25 -3.12
CA VAL A 139 -3.45 -0.36 -4.01
C VAL A 139 -4.41 -1.27 -3.25
N THR A 140 -5.69 -1.20 -3.58
CA THR A 140 -6.70 -2.11 -3.03
C THR A 140 -7.76 -2.46 -4.07
N LEU A 141 -8.50 -3.53 -3.82
CA LEU A 141 -9.63 -3.94 -4.66
C LEU A 141 -10.94 -3.54 -3.97
N VAL A 142 -11.65 -2.57 -4.55
CA VAL A 142 -13.00 -2.20 -4.11
C VAL A 142 -14.01 -2.80 -5.09
N ASN A 143 -14.74 -3.81 -4.63
CA ASN A 143 -15.62 -4.62 -5.47
C ASN A 143 -14.86 -5.22 -6.68
N ASN A 144 -15.13 -4.74 -7.89
CA ASN A 144 -14.52 -5.22 -9.13
C ASN A 144 -13.58 -4.16 -9.77
N SER A 145 -13.14 -3.18 -9.00
CA SER A 145 -12.23 -2.13 -9.49
C SER A 145 -10.99 -2.05 -8.64
N LEU A 146 -9.84 -1.91 -9.25
CA LEU A 146 -8.63 -1.51 -8.55
C LEU A 146 -8.70 -0.01 -8.24
N VAL A 147 -8.26 0.33 -7.04
CA VAL A 147 -8.05 1.70 -6.62
C VAL A 147 -6.58 1.85 -6.26
N LEU A 148 -5.89 2.74 -6.97
CA LEU A 148 -4.49 3.07 -6.73
C LEU A 148 -4.43 4.42 -6.01
N GLY A 149 -3.61 4.52 -4.98
CA GLY A 149 -3.34 5.76 -4.26
C GLY A 149 -2.12 6.45 -4.88
N ASN A 150 -2.28 7.70 -5.33
CA ASN A 150 -1.15 8.52 -5.75
C ASN A 150 -0.87 9.57 -4.68
N ARG A 151 0.36 9.57 -4.18
CA ARG A 151 0.82 10.42 -3.08
C ARG A 151 1.11 11.84 -3.54
N GLY A 152 0.60 12.83 -2.80
CA GLY A 152 1.02 14.21 -2.89
C GLY A 152 2.30 14.51 -2.10
N ASN A 153 3.01 15.57 -2.47
CA ASN A 153 4.19 16.09 -1.78
C ASN A 153 4.12 17.63 -1.65
N ARG A 154 5.17 18.30 -1.15
CA ARG A 154 5.16 19.77 -0.99
C ARG A 154 4.96 20.53 -2.29
N SER A 155 5.45 20.04 -3.42
CA SER A 155 5.33 20.69 -4.74
C SER A 155 3.99 20.38 -5.40
N THR A 156 3.43 19.21 -5.16
CA THR A 156 2.15 18.72 -5.70
C THR A 156 1.31 18.15 -4.55
N GLN A 157 0.58 19.03 -3.85
CA GLN A 157 -0.07 18.68 -2.58
C GLN A 157 -1.29 17.75 -2.71
N ASP A 158 -1.83 17.59 -3.93
CA ASP A 158 -3.03 16.79 -4.15
C ASP A 158 -2.73 15.28 -4.11
N ASN A 159 -3.40 14.59 -3.22
CA ASN A 159 -3.49 13.13 -3.27
C ASN A 159 -4.63 12.71 -4.19
N HIS A 160 -4.43 11.63 -4.94
CA HIS A 160 -5.43 11.11 -5.87
C HIS A 160 -5.72 9.64 -5.62
N LEU A 161 -6.98 9.25 -5.78
CA LEU A 161 -7.41 7.86 -5.92
C LEU A 161 -7.72 7.60 -7.40
N ILE A 162 -7.03 6.63 -7.98
CA ILE A 162 -7.14 6.29 -9.39
C ILE A 162 -7.91 4.98 -9.49
N VAL A 163 -9.12 5.03 -10.03
CA VAL A 163 -9.99 3.85 -10.20
C VAL A 163 -9.80 3.28 -11.59
N THR A 164 -9.50 1.98 -11.68
CA THR A 164 -9.23 1.29 -12.93
C THR A 164 -9.72 -0.17 -12.93
N ASP A 165 -9.56 -0.86 -14.06
CA ASP A 165 -9.89 -2.27 -14.21
C ASP A 165 -8.89 -3.17 -13.46
N THR A 166 -9.35 -4.35 -13.04
CA THR A 166 -8.55 -5.30 -12.24
C THR A 166 -7.38 -5.90 -12.99
N ASN A 167 -7.36 -5.79 -14.31
CA ASN A 167 -6.29 -6.28 -15.19
C ASN A 167 -5.81 -5.18 -16.17
N PHE A 168 -5.77 -3.92 -15.73
CA PHE A 168 -5.44 -2.76 -16.56
C PHE A 168 -4.11 -2.91 -17.33
N TRP A 169 -3.18 -3.72 -16.86
CA TRP A 169 -1.87 -3.96 -17.49
C TRP A 169 -1.96 -4.72 -18.80
N GLU A 170 -3.04 -5.46 -19.05
CA GLU A 170 -3.25 -6.21 -20.30
C GLU A 170 -3.74 -5.31 -21.44
N ASN A 171 -4.46 -4.24 -21.12
CA ASN A 171 -5.04 -3.33 -22.10
C ASN A 171 -4.90 -1.86 -21.67
N GLN A 172 -3.65 -1.41 -21.46
CA GLN A 172 -3.33 -0.12 -20.88
C GLN A 172 -3.93 1.08 -21.61
N ASP A 173 -4.05 1.00 -22.95
CA ASP A 173 -4.56 2.10 -23.77
C ASP A 173 -6.08 2.30 -23.59
N ASN A 174 -6.82 1.25 -23.25
CA ASN A 174 -8.29 1.26 -23.17
C ASN A 174 -8.83 0.93 -21.77
N ALA A 175 -7.99 0.54 -20.82
CA ALA A 175 -8.41 0.31 -19.44
C ALA A 175 -9.16 1.51 -18.89
N ASN A 176 -10.20 1.27 -18.10
CA ASN A 176 -10.92 2.35 -17.43
C ASN A 176 -9.95 3.21 -16.61
N LEU A 177 -10.15 4.52 -16.63
CA LEU A 177 -9.32 5.47 -15.90
C LEU A 177 -10.19 6.60 -15.36
N VAL A 178 -10.40 6.60 -14.05
CA VAL A 178 -11.11 7.67 -13.36
C VAL A 178 -10.24 8.19 -12.21
N ILE A 179 -9.95 9.48 -12.23
CA ILE A 179 -9.14 10.13 -11.20
C ILE A 179 -10.06 10.85 -10.22
N LYS A 180 -9.85 10.61 -8.94
CA LYS A 180 -10.56 11.23 -7.83
C LYS A 180 -9.57 12.01 -6.98
N ARG A 181 -9.91 13.23 -6.59
CA ARG A 181 -9.12 13.98 -5.63
C ARG A 181 -9.47 13.56 -4.20
N LEU A 182 -8.48 13.20 -3.41
CA LEU A 182 -8.65 12.98 -1.98
C LEU A 182 -8.50 14.32 -1.26
N VAL A 183 -9.59 14.81 -0.69
CA VAL A 183 -9.64 16.09 0.02
C VAL A 183 -9.57 15.82 1.52
N LEU A 184 -8.43 16.12 2.12
CA LEU A 184 -8.26 15.95 3.57
C LEU A 184 -8.84 17.13 4.34
N PRO A 185 -9.42 16.90 5.54
CA PRO A 185 -9.93 17.98 6.37
C PRO A 185 -8.83 18.97 6.74
N VAL A 186 -9.04 20.24 6.42
CA VAL A 186 -8.04 21.31 6.50
C VAL A 186 -7.86 21.76 7.95
N ASN A 187 -7.02 21.06 8.70
CA ASN A 187 -6.50 21.61 9.97
C ASN A 187 -4.97 21.50 10.07
N HIS A 188 -4.28 21.16 8.97
CA HIS A 188 -2.83 20.90 8.95
C HIS A 188 -2.15 21.72 7.86
N THR A 189 -2.19 23.06 8.01
CA THR A 189 -1.64 24.00 7.02
C THR A 189 -0.09 23.98 6.91
N GLU A 190 0.60 23.30 7.80
CA GLU A 190 2.06 23.29 7.81
C GLU A 190 2.68 21.95 7.34
N VAL A 191 1.88 20.89 7.24
CA VAL A 191 2.38 19.55 6.94
C VAL A 191 1.57 18.91 5.84
N VAL A 192 2.20 18.47 4.77
CA VAL A 192 1.57 17.69 3.70
C VAL A 192 1.44 16.23 4.15
N LEU A 193 0.21 15.72 4.14
CA LEU A 193 -0.08 14.30 4.36
C LEU A 193 -0.17 13.60 3.00
N GLY A 194 0.76 12.72 2.73
CA GLY A 194 0.76 11.89 1.53
C GLY A 194 0.11 10.53 1.77
N VAL A 195 -0.67 10.03 0.81
CA VAL A 195 -1.16 8.65 0.80
C VAL A 195 0.04 7.70 0.88
N SER A 196 -0.07 6.66 1.69
CA SER A 196 0.96 5.62 1.81
C SER A 196 0.42 4.19 1.63
N GLU A 197 -0.85 3.90 1.94
CA GLU A 197 -1.45 2.60 1.61
C GLU A 197 -2.99 2.71 1.61
N LEU A 198 -3.63 1.73 0.95
CA LEU A 198 -5.08 1.59 0.87
C LEU A 198 -5.51 0.20 1.36
N CYS A 199 -6.53 0.14 2.21
CA CYS A 199 -7.10 -1.11 2.67
C CYS A 199 -8.63 -1.05 2.64
N TYR A 200 -9.26 -1.88 1.81
CA TYR A 200 -10.72 -1.95 1.73
C TYR A 200 -11.27 -3.11 2.56
N ILE A 201 -12.11 -2.78 3.54
CA ILE A 201 -12.83 -3.73 4.37
C ILE A 201 -14.20 -3.97 3.73
N ARG A 202 -14.33 -5.11 3.05
CA ARG A 202 -15.51 -5.47 2.26
C ARG A 202 -16.76 -5.61 3.11
N GLU A 203 -16.65 -6.19 4.29
CA GLU A 203 -17.76 -6.57 5.17
C GLU A 203 -18.63 -5.38 5.57
N ASN A 204 -18.07 -4.20 5.62
CA ASN A 204 -18.78 -2.97 5.98
C ASN A 204 -18.59 -1.81 4.99
N ASP A 205 -18.10 -2.10 3.78
CA ASP A 205 -17.87 -1.15 2.70
C ASP A 205 -17.06 0.08 3.15
N THR A 206 -15.96 -0.17 3.86
CA THR A 206 -15.08 0.88 4.38
C THR A 206 -13.71 0.86 3.69
N LEU A 207 -13.29 1.98 3.13
CA LEU A 207 -11.93 2.18 2.67
C LEU A 207 -11.13 2.91 3.73
N LEU A 208 -10.06 2.27 4.19
CA LEU A 208 -9.05 2.88 5.04
C LEU A 208 -7.89 3.36 4.17
N ILE A 209 -7.37 4.54 4.48
CA ILE A 209 -6.20 5.12 3.81
C ILE A 209 -5.16 5.44 4.88
N SER A 210 -3.98 4.85 4.79
CA SER A 210 -2.83 5.32 5.54
C SER A 210 -2.26 6.57 4.89
N LEU A 211 -1.94 7.56 5.72
CA LEU A 211 -1.34 8.82 5.31
C LEU A 211 -0.13 9.08 6.18
N THR A 212 0.96 9.48 5.57
CA THR A 212 2.18 9.83 6.29
C THR A 212 2.56 11.28 6.04
N SER A 213 3.07 11.90 7.09
CA SER A 213 3.65 13.22 7.04
C SER A 213 5.14 13.09 6.78
N GLU A 214 5.59 13.61 5.64
CA GLU A 214 6.99 13.62 5.27
C GLU A 214 7.32 14.94 4.59
N ASP A 215 8.38 15.61 5.05
CA ASP A 215 8.78 16.90 4.52
C ASP A 215 9.65 16.74 3.28
N THR A 216 9.04 16.32 2.16
CA THR A 216 9.71 16.16 0.88
C THR A 216 9.08 17.02 -0.22
N GLY A 217 9.89 17.55 -1.13
CA GLY A 217 9.45 18.35 -2.26
C GLY A 217 9.22 17.58 -3.55
N ASN A 218 9.50 16.28 -3.58
CA ASN A 218 9.37 15.44 -4.77
C ASN A 218 9.26 13.95 -4.36
N SER A 219 9.02 13.09 -5.35
CA SER A 219 8.86 11.63 -5.19
C SER A 219 10.18 10.84 -5.10
N TYR A 220 11.31 11.49 -4.88
CA TYR A 220 12.61 10.81 -4.89
C TYR A 220 13.45 11.04 -3.63
N ASP A 221 13.42 12.23 -3.07
CA ASP A 221 14.23 12.57 -1.90
C ASP A 221 13.44 12.22 -0.63
N ASP A 222 14.14 11.64 0.35
CA ASP A 222 13.56 11.33 1.65
C ASP A 222 13.49 12.62 2.49
N GLY A 223 12.42 12.80 3.24
CA GLY A 223 12.20 13.96 4.09
C GLY A 223 12.22 13.60 5.58
N GLU A 224 12.03 14.59 6.45
CA GLU A 224 11.84 14.32 7.87
C GLU A 224 10.51 13.61 8.09
N ILE A 225 10.55 12.43 8.73
CA ILE A 225 9.37 11.62 9.03
C ILE A 225 8.62 12.25 10.21
N GLY A 226 7.36 12.59 9.97
CA GLY A 226 6.42 13.01 10.99
C GLY A 226 5.51 11.87 11.48
N ASP A 227 4.27 12.18 11.78
CA ASP A 227 3.28 11.20 12.24
C ASP A 227 2.52 10.57 11.07
N SER A 228 2.01 9.36 11.31
CA SER A 228 1.09 8.67 10.40
C SER A 228 -0.35 8.76 10.89
N TYR A 229 -1.27 8.72 9.94
CA TYR A 229 -2.70 8.86 10.14
C TYR A 229 -3.45 7.73 9.42
N ILE A 230 -4.63 7.39 9.92
CA ILE A 230 -5.59 6.57 9.18
C ILE A 230 -6.83 7.41 8.90
N ALA A 231 -7.19 7.53 7.64
CA ALA A 231 -8.42 8.12 7.18
C ALA A 231 -9.48 7.05 6.92
N TRP A 232 -10.74 7.31 7.31
CA TRP A 232 -11.90 6.43 7.12
C TRP A 232 -12.83 6.99 6.06
N ILE A 233 -13.26 6.13 5.15
CA ILE A 233 -14.27 6.42 4.15
C ILE A 233 -15.32 5.33 4.22
N SER A 234 -16.47 5.60 4.85
CA SER A 234 -17.60 4.69 4.89
C SER A 234 -18.39 4.74 3.59
N ASN A 235 -19.09 3.65 3.26
CA ASN A 235 -19.80 3.50 1.98
C ASN A 235 -18.87 3.78 0.79
N ALA A 236 -17.68 3.20 0.83
CA ALA A 236 -16.59 3.46 -0.12
C ALA A 236 -17.05 3.25 -1.57
N SER A 237 -17.89 2.25 -1.83
CA SER A 237 -18.47 1.95 -3.14
C SER A 237 -19.21 3.15 -3.74
N ASP A 238 -19.98 3.88 -2.91
CA ASP A 238 -20.73 5.08 -3.34
C ASP A 238 -19.83 6.32 -3.36
N GLN A 239 -18.91 6.45 -2.40
CA GLN A 239 -17.96 7.56 -2.37
C GLN A 239 -17.07 7.58 -3.62
N LEU A 240 -16.61 6.42 -4.09
CA LEU A 240 -15.80 6.30 -5.31
C LEU A 240 -16.55 6.69 -6.60
N ARG A 241 -17.85 6.95 -6.57
CA ARG A 241 -18.61 7.53 -7.70
C ARG A 241 -18.48 9.05 -7.78
N LYS A 242 -18.06 9.72 -6.69
CA LYS A 242 -17.89 11.17 -6.64
C LYS A 242 -16.54 11.57 -7.27
N ASN A 243 -16.38 12.83 -7.63
CA ASN A 243 -15.12 13.37 -8.14
C ASN A 243 -14.13 13.70 -7.03
N GLU A 244 -14.64 14.06 -5.86
CA GLU A 244 -13.83 14.33 -4.66
C GLU A 244 -14.23 13.35 -3.56
N ILE A 245 -13.21 12.82 -2.90
CA ILE A 245 -13.37 11.91 -1.78
C ILE A 245 -12.95 12.64 -0.50
N ILE A 246 -13.86 12.72 0.45
CA ILE A 246 -13.61 13.35 1.75
C ILE A 246 -13.74 12.27 2.81
N PRO A 247 -12.69 12.00 3.59
CA PRO A 247 -12.77 11.05 4.70
C PRO A 247 -13.76 11.51 5.77
N ASP A 248 -14.50 10.57 6.35
CA ASP A 248 -15.41 10.83 7.48
C ASP A 248 -14.63 11.15 8.76
N GLU A 249 -13.46 10.55 8.92
CA GLU A 249 -12.61 10.68 10.11
C GLU A 249 -11.13 10.55 9.71
N LEU A 250 -10.27 11.28 10.42
CA LEU A 250 -8.81 11.21 10.30
C LEU A 250 -8.22 11.04 11.70
N VAL A 251 -7.57 9.91 11.95
CA VAL A 251 -7.00 9.56 13.25
C VAL A 251 -5.47 9.60 13.18
N ASN A 252 -4.85 10.46 14.00
CA ASN A 252 -3.41 10.44 14.20
C ASN A 252 -3.03 9.23 15.05
N LEU A 253 -2.19 8.33 14.53
CA LEU A 253 -1.78 7.11 15.21
C LEU A 253 -0.96 7.39 16.49
N SER A 254 -0.20 8.48 16.54
CA SER A 254 0.58 8.84 17.73
C SER A 254 -0.30 9.22 18.93
N THR A 255 -1.58 9.56 18.69
CA THR A 255 -2.59 9.78 19.74
C THR A 255 -3.23 8.49 20.25
N VAL A 256 -3.17 7.41 19.47
CA VAL A 256 -3.66 6.09 19.85
C VAL A 256 -2.67 5.43 20.83
N GLU A 257 -1.38 5.40 20.44
CA GLU A 257 -0.32 4.85 21.27
C GLU A 257 1.03 5.50 20.90
N LYS A 258 1.86 5.77 21.93
CA LYS A 258 3.15 6.48 21.77
C LYS A 258 4.14 5.77 20.84
N VAL A 259 4.04 4.45 20.69
CA VAL A 259 4.91 3.68 19.82
C VAL A 259 4.77 4.07 18.33
N PHE A 260 3.65 4.68 17.96
CA PHE A 260 3.43 5.18 16.59
C PHE A 260 4.07 6.54 16.28
N LYS A 261 4.63 7.19 17.30
CA LYS A 261 5.27 8.50 17.10
C LYS A 261 6.44 8.37 16.14
N ARG A 262 6.43 9.18 15.06
CA ARG A 262 7.44 9.16 14.00
C ARG A 262 7.63 7.78 13.37
N GLN A 263 6.54 7.02 13.24
CA GLN A 263 6.52 5.80 12.45
C GLN A 263 5.90 6.11 11.10
N LYS A 264 6.65 5.89 10.02
CA LYS A 264 6.18 5.99 8.64
C LYS A 264 5.42 4.70 8.31
N VAL A 265 4.11 4.68 8.57
CA VAL A 265 3.27 3.52 8.26
C VAL A 265 2.98 3.49 6.76
N GLU A 266 3.54 2.51 6.06
CA GLU A 266 3.49 2.39 4.61
C GLU A 266 2.67 1.20 4.12
N GLY A 267 2.45 0.19 4.95
CA GLY A 267 1.60 -0.93 4.57
C GLY A 267 0.47 -1.17 5.56
N MET A 268 -0.68 -1.63 5.04
CA MET A 268 -1.86 -1.91 5.85
C MET A 268 -2.72 -3.00 5.20
N CYS A 269 -3.05 -4.02 5.98
CA CYS A 269 -4.10 -4.98 5.62
C CYS A 269 -4.99 -5.29 6.82
N TYR A 270 -6.10 -6.01 6.60
CA TYR A 270 -6.94 -6.47 7.68
C TYR A 270 -7.13 -7.97 7.67
N GLN A 271 -7.46 -8.50 8.84
CA GLN A 271 -7.86 -9.88 9.08
C GLN A 271 -9.12 -9.91 9.94
N MET A 272 -10.04 -10.80 9.61
CA MET A 272 -11.18 -11.12 10.51
C MET A 272 -10.73 -12.11 11.57
N ALA A 273 -10.86 -11.73 12.84
CA ALA A 273 -10.63 -12.60 14.00
C ALA A 273 -11.97 -12.82 14.74
N GLY A 274 -12.75 -13.80 14.30
CA GLY A 274 -14.14 -13.96 14.73
C GLY A 274 -15.02 -12.81 14.20
N ALA A 275 -15.56 -11.99 15.11
CA ALA A 275 -16.35 -10.80 14.76
C ALA A 275 -15.51 -9.51 14.73
N ASP A 276 -14.26 -9.58 15.14
CA ASP A 276 -13.37 -8.42 15.24
C ASP A 276 -12.57 -8.21 13.97
N PHE A 277 -12.34 -6.94 13.63
CA PHE A 277 -11.41 -6.53 12.58
C PHE A 277 -10.05 -6.21 13.19
N VAL A 278 -9.03 -6.87 12.71
CA VAL A 278 -7.65 -6.65 13.14
C VAL A 278 -6.87 -6.07 11.97
N LEU A 279 -6.36 -4.86 12.15
CA LEU A 279 -5.44 -4.25 11.20
C LEU A 279 -4.01 -4.70 11.50
N HIS A 280 -3.28 -4.98 10.44
CA HIS A 280 -1.86 -5.24 10.45
C HIS A 280 -1.18 -4.11 9.68
N LEU A 281 -0.33 -3.35 10.38
CA LEU A 281 0.37 -2.21 9.81
C LEU A 281 1.86 -2.52 9.74
N VAL A 282 2.53 -2.04 8.73
CA VAL A 282 4.00 -2.07 8.66
C VAL A 282 4.54 -0.66 8.50
N SER A 283 5.63 -0.34 9.19
CA SER A 283 6.35 0.92 9.02
C SER A 283 7.76 0.69 8.50
N ASP A 284 8.19 1.58 7.61
CA ASP A 284 9.58 1.82 7.25
C ASP A 284 10.01 3.21 7.71
N ASN A 285 11.03 3.29 8.54
CA ASN A 285 11.55 4.55 9.04
C ASN A 285 12.89 4.93 8.39
N ASP A 286 13.19 4.39 7.22
CA ASP A 286 14.43 4.61 6.45
C ASP A 286 15.73 4.29 7.23
N ASN A 287 15.61 3.58 8.36
CA ASN A 287 16.72 3.20 9.24
C ASN A 287 17.19 1.75 9.08
N GLY A 288 16.63 1.03 8.09
CA GLY A 288 16.92 -0.38 7.82
C GLY A 288 16.14 -1.37 8.69
N GLU A 289 15.10 -0.91 9.37
CA GLU A 289 14.24 -1.73 10.23
C GLU A 289 12.78 -1.59 9.80
N SER A 290 12.06 -2.70 9.70
CA SER A 290 10.60 -2.70 9.56
C SER A 290 9.94 -3.03 10.90
N ARG A 291 8.82 -2.40 11.18
CA ARG A 291 8.04 -2.69 12.38
C ARG A 291 6.61 -3.05 12.02
N LEU A 292 6.14 -4.17 12.56
CA LEU A 292 4.74 -4.58 12.47
C LEU A 292 3.95 -4.13 13.69
N PHE A 293 2.70 -3.75 13.44
CA PHE A 293 1.73 -3.44 14.48
C PHE A 293 0.45 -4.23 14.23
N GLN A 294 -0.07 -4.85 15.26
CA GLN A 294 -1.39 -5.46 15.28
C GLN A 294 -2.33 -4.53 16.05
N VAL A 295 -3.40 -4.09 15.41
CA VAL A 295 -4.31 -3.08 15.92
C VAL A 295 -5.75 -3.59 15.81
N LEU A 296 -6.47 -3.65 16.93
CA LEU A 296 -7.89 -3.96 16.94
C LEU A 296 -8.68 -2.74 16.46
N LEU A 297 -9.59 -2.95 15.51
CA LEU A 297 -10.44 -1.93 14.92
C LEU A 297 -11.89 -2.12 15.39
N ASN A 298 -12.44 -1.11 16.05
CA ASN A 298 -13.84 -1.05 16.45
C ASN A 298 -14.56 0.05 15.64
N PHE A 299 -15.67 -0.33 14.95
CA PHE A 299 -16.51 0.56 14.16
C PHE A 299 -17.56 1.31 14.97
#